data_465510f6ab1d86ca2aa84100931d7819
#
_entry.id   465510f6ab1d86ca2aa84100931d7819
#
_cell.length_a   1.000
_cell.length_b   1.000
_cell.length_c   1.000
_cell.angle_alpha   90.00
_cell.angle_beta   90.00
_cell.angle_gamma   90.00
#
_symmetry.space_group_name_H-M   'P 1'
#
loop_
_entity.id
_entity.type
_entity.pdbx_description
1 polymer ?
#
loop_
_entity_poly.entity_id
_entity_poly.type
_entity_poly.pdbx_seq_one_letter_code
_entity_poly.pdbx_strand_id
1 'polypeptide(L)'
;MDNITDNIQILGYKGEIKNIPEVLDNVNKIKDQCCDAGVIQLMDARAVGGKKHVLHGTIQAIQAFNRGTNLANDLGIEICIRISAQRQISKALKVLGLYEGEMDICIVMIDCPDYFVDQLNTMFERNDSVFEEDIQYLKEVYNISDKELESIYMEDLLIDKTTSLIVEV
;
A
#
# COMPACT_ATOMS: atom_id res chain seq x y z
N MET A 1 3.60 23.80 -9.80
CA MET A 1 3.90 22.37 -9.59
C MET A 1 3.00 21.87 -8.50
N ASP A 2 2.04 21.07 -8.88
CA ASP A 2 1.22 20.42 -7.88
C ASP A 2 2.10 19.50 -7.03
N ASN A 3 1.97 19.61 -5.73
CA ASN A 3 2.76 18.81 -4.82
C ASN A 3 2.30 17.34 -4.98
N ILE A 4 3.20 16.43 -5.30
CA ILE A 4 2.89 15.00 -5.54
C ILE A 4 2.03 14.41 -4.40
N THR A 5 2.21 14.93 -3.18
CA THR A 5 1.49 14.46 -1.99
C THR A 5 0.05 14.94 -1.89
N ASP A 6 -0.34 15.98 -2.63
CA ASP A 6 -1.65 16.62 -2.46
C ASP A 6 -2.81 15.74 -2.94
N ASN A 7 -2.53 14.79 -3.86
CA ASN A 7 -3.54 13.92 -4.46
C ASN A 7 -3.50 12.48 -3.92
N ILE A 8 -2.71 12.22 -2.87
CA ILE A 8 -2.57 10.89 -2.27
C ILE A 8 -3.39 10.84 -0.97
N GLN A 9 -4.27 9.86 -0.87
CA GLN A 9 -5.00 9.53 0.36
C GLN A 9 -4.61 8.13 0.82
N ILE A 10 -4.32 7.99 2.11
CA ILE A 10 -3.99 6.71 2.74
C ILE A 10 -5.02 6.46 3.83
N LEU A 11 -5.80 5.40 3.65
CA LEU A 11 -6.99 5.11 4.44
C LEU A 11 -6.91 3.73 5.07
N GLY A 12 -7.27 3.63 6.34
CA GLY A 12 -7.35 2.36 7.06
C GLY A 12 -8.78 1.84 7.13
N TYR A 13 -8.95 0.54 6.95
CA TYR A 13 -10.23 -0.16 7.01
C TYR A 13 -10.11 -1.52 7.69
N LYS A 14 -11.22 -1.97 8.25
CA LYS A 14 -11.42 -3.36 8.68
C LYS A 14 -12.56 -3.96 7.89
N GLY A 15 -12.42 -5.22 7.50
CA GLY A 15 -13.48 -5.89 6.77
C GLY A 15 -13.23 -7.37 6.58
N GLU A 16 -14.28 -8.05 6.17
CA GLU A 16 -14.23 -9.46 5.79
C GLU A 16 -14.19 -9.59 4.27
N ILE A 17 -13.17 -10.26 3.77
CA ILE A 17 -13.03 -10.59 2.36
C ILE A 17 -13.58 -12.00 2.15
N LYS A 18 -14.76 -12.12 1.57
CA LYS A 18 -15.39 -13.41 1.25
C LYS A 18 -14.90 -13.98 -0.07
N ASN A 19 -14.63 -13.09 -1.02
CA ASN A 19 -14.18 -13.45 -2.38
C ASN A 19 -13.31 -12.33 -2.92
N ILE A 20 -12.03 -12.60 -3.12
CA ILE A 20 -11.07 -11.59 -3.59
C ILE A 20 -11.45 -11.03 -4.97
N PRO A 21 -11.76 -11.85 -6.00
CA PRO A 21 -12.17 -11.31 -7.30
C PRO A 21 -13.40 -10.40 -7.24
N GLU A 22 -14.37 -10.70 -6.38
CA GLU A 22 -15.56 -9.85 -6.20
C GLU A 22 -15.21 -8.50 -5.59
N VAL A 23 -14.34 -8.46 -4.58
CA VAL A 23 -13.87 -7.22 -3.96
C VAL A 23 -13.14 -6.37 -4.98
N LEU A 24 -12.23 -6.95 -5.75
CA LEU A 24 -11.48 -6.24 -6.79
C LEU A 24 -12.38 -5.72 -7.90
N ASP A 25 -13.40 -6.49 -8.28
CA ASP A 25 -14.39 -6.07 -9.28
C ASP A 25 -15.20 -4.86 -8.77
N ASN A 26 -15.64 -4.90 -7.52
CA ASN A 26 -16.37 -3.79 -6.90
C ASN A 26 -15.50 -2.52 -6.79
N VAL A 27 -14.24 -2.65 -6.45
CA VAL A 27 -13.28 -1.53 -6.42
C VAL A 27 -13.07 -0.96 -7.83
N ASN A 28 -12.94 -1.81 -8.84
CA ASN A 28 -12.82 -1.37 -10.23
C ASN A 28 -14.07 -0.64 -10.72
N LYS A 29 -15.26 -1.06 -10.31
CA LYS A 29 -16.50 -0.35 -10.62
C LYS A 29 -16.54 1.05 -10.01
N ILE A 30 -16.01 1.23 -8.81
CA ILE A 30 -15.86 2.56 -8.21
C ILE A 30 -14.90 3.41 -9.06
N LYS A 31 -13.76 2.85 -9.41
CA LYS A 31 -12.73 3.52 -10.22
C LYS A 31 -13.25 3.94 -11.60
N ASP A 32 -14.03 3.08 -12.23
CA ASP A 32 -14.56 3.30 -13.59
C ASP A 32 -15.63 4.39 -13.66
N GLN A 33 -16.13 4.89 -12.53
CA GLN A 33 -17.03 6.04 -12.48
C GLN A 33 -16.33 7.35 -12.85
N CYS A 34 -15.01 7.36 -12.83
CA CYS A 34 -14.20 8.51 -13.21
C CYS A 34 -13.44 8.20 -14.50
N CYS A 35 -13.46 9.13 -15.44
CA CYS A 35 -12.81 8.95 -16.75
C CYS A 35 -11.28 9.09 -16.68
N ASP A 36 -10.74 9.54 -15.55
CA ASP A 36 -9.32 9.78 -15.37
C ASP A 36 -8.61 8.60 -14.70
N ALA A 37 -7.30 8.53 -14.87
CA ALA A 37 -6.45 7.43 -14.43
C ALA A 37 -6.18 7.44 -12.91
N GLY A 38 -7.24 7.47 -12.09
CA GLY A 38 -7.12 7.34 -10.64
C GLY A 38 -6.64 5.94 -10.24
N VAL A 39 -5.98 5.86 -9.09
CA VAL A 39 -5.52 4.59 -8.52
C VAL A 39 -6.25 4.35 -7.20
N ILE A 40 -6.75 3.13 -7.03
CA ILE A 40 -7.24 2.61 -5.75
C ILE A 40 -6.54 1.27 -5.54
N GLN A 41 -5.60 1.22 -4.58
CA GLN A 41 -4.85 0.00 -4.28
C GLN A 41 -5.12 -0.46 -2.86
N LEU A 42 -5.60 -1.68 -2.72
CA LEU A 42 -5.85 -2.35 -1.45
C LEU A 42 -4.65 -3.21 -1.07
N MET A 43 -4.26 -3.16 0.22
CA MET A 43 -3.12 -3.92 0.74
C MET A 43 -3.41 -4.42 2.15
N ASP A 44 -2.67 -5.46 2.56
CA ASP A 44 -2.69 -5.94 3.94
C ASP A 44 -2.03 -4.91 4.86
N ALA A 45 -2.82 -4.26 5.71
CA ALA A 45 -2.31 -3.22 6.62
C ALA A 45 -1.33 -3.75 7.67
N ARG A 46 -1.36 -5.06 7.99
CA ARG A 46 -0.39 -5.64 8.94
C ARG A 46 1.03 -5.62 8.41
N ALA A 47 1.17 -5.63 7.09
CA ALA A 47 2.48 -5.66 6.42
C ALA A 47 3.05 -4.27 6.15
N VAL A 48 2.45 -3.20 6.67
CA VAL A 48 2.97 -1.84 6.57
C VAL A 48 3.37 -1.31 7.95
N GLY A 49 4.42 -0.52 8.00
CA GLY A 49 4.96 0.05 9.24
C GLY A 49 4.37 1.39 9.63
N GLY A 50 3.19 1.74 9.09
CA GLY A 50 2.53 3.01 9.35
C GLY A 50 2.31 3.84 8.09
N LYS A 51 1.64 4.98 8.23
CA LYS A 51 1.29 5.85 7.10
C LYS A 51 2.51 6.44 6.38
N LYS A 52 3.57 6.78 7.10
CA LYS A 52 4.81 7.29 6.48
C LYS A 52 5.46 6.27 5.56
N HIS A 53 5.51 5.00 5.99
CA HIS A 53 6.02 3.91 5.17
C HIS A 53 5.21 3.78 3.87
N VAL A 54 3.89 3.80 3.97
CA VAL A 54 2.99 3.72 2.82
C VAL A 54 3.17 4.93 1.90
N LEU A 55 3.20 6.13 2.46
CA LEU A 55 3.39 7.37 1.69
C LEU A 55 4.73 7.38 0.95
N HIS A 56 5.80 6.98 1.62
CA HIS A 56 7.13 6.92 1.03
C HIS A 56 7.16 5.95 -0.17
N GLY A 57 6.63 4.74 0.00
CA GLY A 57 6.54 3.76 -1.08
C GLY A 57 5.67 4.24 -2.25
N THR A 58 4.58 4.93 -1.95
CA THR A 58 3.70 5.50 -2.97
C THR A 58 4.41 6.58 -3.79
N ILE A 59 5.13 7.50 -3.13
CA ILE A 59 5.91 8.53 -3.81
C ILE A 59 7.01 7.90 -4.67
N GLN A 60 7.69 6.89 -4.17
CA GLN A 60 8.73 6.16 -4.94
C GLN A 60 8.15 5.50 -6.19
N ALA A 61 6.96 4.93 -6.09
CA ALA A 61 6.26 4.34 -7.24
C ALA A 61 5.91 5.38 -8.30
N ILE A 62 5.36 6.51 -7.89
CA ILE A 62 5.04 7.62 -8.81
C ILE A 62 6.31 8.14 -9.50
N GLN A 63 7.38 8.33 -8.76
CA GLN A 63 8.66 8.78 -9.31
C GLN A 63 9.26 7.76 -10.28
N ALA A 64 9.13 6.47 -10.00
CA ALA A 64 9.58 5.40 -10.89
C ALA A 64 8.84 5.44 -12.23
N PHE A 65 7.53 5.62 -12.21
CA PHE A 65 6.74 5.79 -13.43
C PHE A 65 7.16 7.04 -14.20
N ASN A 66 7.37 8.16 -13.53
CA ASN A 66 7.79 9.40 -14.18
C ASN A 66 9.17 9.30 -14.83
N ARG A 67 10.07 8.48 -14.27
CA ARG A 67 11.41 8.26 -14.83
C ARG A 67 11.49 7.10 -15.82
N GLY A 68 10.42 6.32 -15.97
CA GLY A 68 10.44 5.11 -16.78
C GLY A 68 11.25 3.97 -16.17
N THR A 69 11.43 3.96 -14.85
CA THR A 69 12.20 2.93 -14.10
C THR A 69 11.27 1.99 -13.30
N ASN A 70 9.98 2.00 -13.59
CA ASN A 70 8.99 1.14 -12.95
C ASN A 70 9.24 -0.33 -13.28
N LEU A 71 9.00 -1.20 -12.28
CA LEU A 71 9.15 -2.65 -12.40
C LEU A 71 7.83 -3.31 -12.80
N ALA A 72 6.69 -2.70 -12.49
CA ALA A 72 5.37 -3.15 -12.88
C ALA A 72 4.76 -2.20 -13.92
N ASN A 73 3.82 -2.69 -14.72
CA ASN A 73 3.10 -1.86 -15.71
C ASN A 73 1.91 -1.12 -15.10
N ASP A 74 1.45 -1.52 -13.92
CA ASP A 74 0.36 -0.92 -13.18
C ASP A 74 0.89 -0.17 -11.97
N LEU A 75 0.45 1.10 -11.78
CA LEU A 75 0.94 1.94 -10.69
C LEU A 75 0.56 1.38 -9.31
N GLY A 76 -0.64 0.80 -9.17
CA GLY A 76 -1.04 0.17 -7.90
C GLY A 76 -0.11 -0.99 -7.52
N ILE A 77 0.24 -1.82 -8.48
CA ILE A 77 1.20 -2.93 -8.26
C ILE A 77 2.61 -2.38 -7.97
N GLU A 78 3.02 -1.32 -8.66
CA GLU A 78 4.31 -0.67 -8.37
C GLU A 78 4.37 -0.15 -6.93
N ILE A 79 3.26 0.39 -6.42
CA ILE A 79 3.15 0.80 -5.02
C ILE A 79 3.43 -0.39 -4.09
N CYS A 80 2.84 -1.56 -4.37
CA CYS A 80 3.10 -2.77 -3.59
C CYS A 80 4.56 -3.20 -3.65
N ILE A 81 5.18 -3.13 -4.82
CA ILE A 81 6.61 -3.42 -5.00
C ILE A 81 7.46 -2.51 -4.12
N ARG A 82 7.20 -1.20 -4.15
CA ARG A 82 8.00 -0.23 -3.40
C ARG A 82 7.80 -0.37 -1.88
N ILE A 83 6.57 -0.47 -1.42
CA ILE A 83 6.27 -0.63 0.02
C ILE A 83 6.88 -1.92 0.56
N SER A 84 6.73 -3.05 -0.14
CA SER A 84 7.26 -4.34 0.30
C SER A 84 8.77 -4.48 0.12
N ALA A 85 9.41 -3.56 -0.60
CA ALA A 85 10.81 -3.64 -1.00
C ALA A 85 11.15 -4.96 -1.73
N GLN A 86 10.20 -5.47 -2.51
CA GLN A 86 10.35 -6.67 -3.33
C GLN A 86 10.41 -6.31 -4.81
N ARG A 87 11.36 -6.87 -5.56
CA ARG A 87 11.51 -6.61 -6.99
C ARG A 87 10.56 -7.41 -7.86
N GLN A 88 10.04 -8.51 -7.35
CA GLN A 88 9.14 -9.39 -8.08
C GLN A 88 7.69 -9.15 -7.64
N ILE A 89 6.80 -8.99 -8.62
CA ILE A 89 5.37 -8.77 -8.38
C ILE A 89 4.78 -9.87 -7.49
N SER A 90 5.09 -11.13 -7.77
CA SER A 90 4.57 -12.27 -7.00
C SER A 90 4.97 -12.21 -5.53
N LYS A 91 6.20 -11.79 -5.23
CA LYS A 91 6.68 -11.62 -3.85
C LYS A 91 6.05 -10.43 -3.17
N ALA A 92 5.89 -9.30 -3.86
CA ALA A 92 5.23 -8.11 -3.34
C ALA A 92 3.78 -8.42 -2.97
N LEU A 93 3.04 -9.10 -3.82
CA LEU A 93 1.66 -9.48 -3.56
C LEU A 93 1.51 -10.57 -2.49
N LYS A 94 2.52 -11.40 -2.30
CA LYS A 94 2.55 -12.35 -1.19
C LYS A 94 2.66 -11.62 0.16
N VAL A 95 3.37 -10.50 0.22
CA VAL A 95 3.52 -9.67 1.42
C VAL A 95 2.29 -8.80 1.66
N LEU A 96 1.80 -8.12 0.63
CA LEU A 96 0.79 -7.05 0.74
C LEU A 96 -0.57 -7.40 0.14
N GLY A 97 -0.72 -8.55 -0.51
CA GLY A 97 -1.96 -8.93 -1.17
C GLY A 97 -3.11 -9.20 -0.20
N LEU A 98 -4.32 -9.14 -0.75
CA LEU A 98 -5.52 -9.50 -0.02
C LEU A 98 -5.58 -11.02 0.23
N TYR A 99 -6.25 -11.40 1.30
CA TYR A 99 -6.58 -12.80 1.60
C TYR A 99 -8.03 -12.91 2.06
N GLU A 100 -8.60 -14.08 1.96
CA GLU A 100 -9.97 -14.34 2.42
C GLU A 100 -10.03 -14.42 3.94
N GLY A 101 -11.09 -13.87 4.53
CA GLY A 101 -11.33 -13.78 5.96
C GLY A 101 -11.35 -12.33 6.45
N GLU A 102 -11.34 -12.16 7.75
CA GLU A 102 -11.24 -10.84 8.35
C GLU A 102 -9.82 -10.30 8.20
N MET A 103 -9.69 -9.05 7.75
CA MET A 103 -8.40 -8.44 7.61
C MET A 103 -8.43 -6.93 7.88
N ASP A 104 -7.28 -6.42 8.27
CA ASP A 104 -6.98 -4.99 8.29
C ASP A 104 -6.48 -4.58 6.92
N ILE A 105 -7.08 -3.53 6.35
CA ILE A 105 -6.85 -3.12 4.97
C ILE A 105 -6.28 -1.72 4.93
N CYS A 106 -5.19 -1.54 4.19
CA CYS A 106 -4.66 -0.24 3.81
C CYS A 106 -5.10 0.05 2.38
N ILE A 107 -5.72 1.20 2.17
CA ILE A 107 -6.12 1.65 0.83
C ILE A 107 -5.36 2.92 0.48
N VAL A 108 -4.66 2.89 -0.65
CA VAL A 108 -4.04 4.07 -1.25
C VAL A 108 -4.90 4.53 -2.41
N MET A 109 -5.29 5.80 -2.38
CA MET A 109 -6.02 6.45 -3.47
C MET A 109 -5.17 7.59 -4.03
N ILE A 110 -5.05 7.66 -5.35
CA ILE A 110 -4.33 8.72 -6.07
C ILE A 110 -5.26 9.30 -7.11
N ASP A 111 -5.39 10.64 -7.12
CA ASP A 111 -6.20 11.39 -8.09
C ASP A 111 -7.67 10.92 -8.16
N CYS A 112 -8.23 10.54 -7.02
CA CYS A 112 -9.61 10.09 -6.91
C CYS A 112 -10.49 11.17 -6.28
N PRO A 113 -11.76 11.30 -6.72
CA PRO A 113 -12.71 12.19 -6.07
C PRO A 113 -12.99 11.76 -4.62
N ASP A 114 -13.25 12.72 -3.73
CA ASP A 114 -13.52 12.45 -2.32
C ASP A 114 -14.73 11.54 -2.09
N TYR A 115 -15.73 11.59 -2.97
CA TYR A 115 -16.92 10.74 -2.83
C TYR A 115 -16.63 9.24 -2.99
N PHE A 116 -15.46 8.85 -3.52
CA PHE A 116 -15.06 7.44 -3.56
C PHE A 116 -14.85 6.88 -2.14
N VAL A 117 -14.46 7.72 -1.18
CA VAL A 117 -14.35 7.31 0.22
C VAL A 117 -15.70 6.86 0.76
N ASP A 118 -16.78 7.58 0.43
CA ASP A 118 -18.13 7.19 0.85
C ASP A 118 -18.52 5.82 0.32
N GLN A 119 -18.13 5.51 -0.92
CA GLN A 119 -18.40 4.20 -1.53
C GLN A 119 -17.57 3.10 -0.89
N LEU A 120 -16.30 3.35 -0.58
CA LEU A 120 -15.45 2.39 0.14
C LEU A 120 -15.99 2.13 1.56
N ASN A 121 -16.56 3.15 2.20
CA ASN A 121 -17.18 3.02 3.52
C ASN A 121 -18.43 2.12 3.50
N THR A 122 -19.04 1.87 2.36
CA THR A 122 -20.12 0.87 2.24
C THR A 122 -19.60 -0.56 2.17
N MET A 123 -18.35 -0.75 1.76
CA MET A 123 -17.72 -2.07 1.62
C MET A 123 -17.03 -2.51 2.90
N PHE A 124 -16.38 -1.58 3.60
CA PHE A 124 -15.54 -1.85 4.76
C PHE A 124 -15.77 -0.81 5.85
N GLU A 125 -15.39 -1.15 7.09
CA GLU A 125 -15.44 -0.24 8.22
C GLU A 125 -14.18 0.63 8.29
N ARG A 126 -14.33 1.94 8.20
CA ARG A 126 -13.21 2.88 8.32
C ARG A 126 -12.59 2.81 9.72
N ASN A 127 -11.30 2.51 9.77
CA ASN A 127 -10.58 2.40 11.04
C ASN A 127 -9.08 2.58 10.83
N ASP A 128 -8.56 3.75 11.16
CA ASP A 128 -7.13 4.05 11.02
C ASP A 128 -6.25 3.42 12.11
N SER A 129 -6.83 2.73 13.12
CA SER A 129 -6.05 1.96 14.08
C SER A 129 -5.30 0.78 13.42
N VAL A 130 -5.68 0.41 12.20
CA VAL A 130 -4.96 -0.61 11.42
C VAL A 130 -3.51 -0.23 11.09
N PHE A 131 -3.16 1.06 11.22
CA PHE A 131 -1.79 1.55 11.04
C PHE A 131 -0.94 1.45 12.31
N GLU A 132 -1.49 1.00 13.43
CA GLU A 132 -0.69 0.66 14.60
C GLU A 132 0.19 -0.55 14.26
N GLU A 133 1.50 -0.44 14.54
CA GLU A 133 2.47 -1.44 14.14
C GLU A 133 2.26 -2.77 14.85
N ASP A 134 2.16 -3.85 14.08
CA ASP A 134 2.34 -5.21 14.58
C ASP A 134 3.82 -5.59 14.42
N ILE A 135 4.62 -5.27 15.41
CA ILE A 135 6.08 -5.42 15.35
C ILE A 135 6.48 -6.88 15.13
N GLN A 136 5.83 -7.83 15.80
CA GLN A 136 6.14 -9.24 15.62
C GLN A 136 5.88 -9.72 14.21
N TYR A 137 4.74 -9.35 13.64
CA TYR A 137 4.39 -9.70 12.27
C TYR A 137 5.36 -9.07 11.25
N LEU A 138 5.68 -7.78 11.43
CA LEU A 138 6.63 -7.08 10.56
C LEU A 138 8.04 -7.68 10.61
N LYS A 139 8.52 -8.09 11.79
CA LYS A 139 9.79 -8.78 11.94
C LYS A 139 9.83 -10.07 11.12
N GLU A 140 8.76 -10.85 11.17
CA GLU A 140 8.66 -12.12 10.45
C GLU A 140 8.58 -11.90 8.94
N VAL A 141 7.71 -11.00 8.49
CA VAL A 141 7.46 -10.73 7.06
C VAL A 141 8.69 -10.14 6.37
N TYR A 142 9.37 -9.19 7.04
CA TYR A 142 10.52 -8.50 6.47
C TYR A 142 11.87 -9.07 6.92
N ASN A 143 11.86 -10.14 7.70
CA ASN A 143 13.06 -10.79 8.23
C ASN A 143 13.97 -9.80 9.00
N ILE A 144 13.39 -9.09 9.94
CA ILE A 144 14.06 -8.06 10.74
C ILE A 144 14.43 -8.64 12.10
N SER A 145 15.68 -8.43 12.51
CA SER A 145 16.20 -8.86 13.81
C SER A 145 15.92 -7.85 14.92
N ASP A 146 15.90 -8.31 16.17
CA ASP A 146 15.84 -7.42 17.33
C ASP A 146 17.02 -6.45 17.38
N LYS A 147 18.19 -6.89 16.91
CA LYS A 147 19.40 -6.06 16.86
C LYS A 147 19.24 -4.84 15.96
N GLU A 148 18.59 -4.99 14.82
CA GLU A 148 18.30 -3.87 13.91
C GLU A 148 17.39 -2.85 14.58
N LEU A 149 16.44 -3.29 15.41
CA LEU A 149 15.48 -2.44 16.11
C LEU A 149 16.04 -1.76 17.37
N GLU A 150 17.27 -2.09 17.80
CA GLU A 150 17.93 -1.43 18.94
C GLU A 150 18.26 0.04 18.65
N SER A 151 18.51 0.40 17.39
CA SER A 151 18.98 1.72 17.00
C SER A 151 18.07 2.48 16.04
N ILE A 152 17.00 1.85 15.55
CA ILE A 152 16.09 2.45 14.56
C ILE A 152 14.65 1.97 14.79
N TYR A 153 13.68 2.87 14.62
CA TYR A 153 12.27 2.51 14.68
C TYR A 153 11.87 1.66 13.47
N MET A 154 10.89 0.77 13.66
CA MET A 154 10.41 -0.14 12.62
C MET A 154 10.01 0.61 11.34
N GLU A 155 9.23 1.68 11.46
CA GLU A 155 8.78 2.45 10.29
C GLU A 155 9.96 3.03 9.50
N ASP A 156 10.94 3.61 10.18
CA ASP A 156 12.14 4.17 9.54
C ASP A 156 12.98 3.08 8.86
N LEU A 157 13.08 1.91 9.48
CA LEU A 157 13.80 0.77 8.89
C LEU A 157 13.12 0.29 7.59
N LEU A 158 11.79 0.23 7.58
CA LEU A 158 11.03 -0.16 6.39
C LEU A 158 11.15 0.89 5.28
N ILE A 159 11.18 2.17 5.64
CA ILE A 159 11.44 3.27 4.69
C ILE A 159 12.83 3.12 4.07
N ASP A 160 13.85 2.81 4.88
CA ASP A 160 15.20 2.55 4.39
C ASP A 160 15.24 1.38 3.39
N LYS A 161 14.52 0.31 3.66
CA LYS A 161 14.41 -0.85 2.75
C LYS A 161 13.77 -0.45 1.41
N THR A 162 12.73 0.38 1.43
CA THR A 162 12.09 0.92 0.23
C THR A 162 13.09 1.77 -0.58
N THR A 163 13.84 2.62 0.11
CA THR A 163 14.85 3.48 -0.52
C THR A 163 15.97 2.65 -1.15
N SER A 164 16.43 1.61 -0.47
CA SER A 164 17.50 0.72 -0.97
C SER A 164 17.11 0.02 -2.27
N LEU A 165 15.83 -0.25 -2.50
CA LEU A 165 15.34 -0.85 -3.74
C LEU A 165 15.71 -0.01 -4.99
N ILE A 166 15.83 1.30 -4.84
CA ILE A 166 16.19 2.22 -5.92
C ILE A 166 17.67 2.06 -6.30
N VAL A 167 18.52 1.84 -5.31
CA VAL A 167 19.98 1.83 -5.46
C VAL A 167 20.51 0.53 -6.05
N GLU A 168 19.74 -0.55 -5.92
CA GLU A 168 20.13 -1.89 -6.41
C GLU A 168 19.84 -2.12 -7.90
N VAL A 169 19.52 -1.08 -8.64
CA VAL A 169 19.24 -1.16 -10.08
C VAL A 169 20.54 -1.21 -10.90
#